data_9699af7296abe0c2084b76d887d55f50
#
_entry.id   9699af7296abe0c2084b76d887d55f50
#
_cell.length_a   1.000
_cell.length_b   1.000
_cell.length_c   1.000
_cell.angle_alpha   90.00
_cell.angle_beta   90.00
_cell.angle_gamma   90.00
#
_symmetry.space_group_name_H-M   'P 1'
#
loop_
_entity.id
_entity.type
_entity.pdbx_description
1 polymer ?
#
loop_
_entity_poly.entity_id
_entity_poly.type
_entity_poly.pdbx_seq_one_letter_code
_entity_poly.pdbx_strand_id
1 'polypeptide(L)'
;EYHGNISIGLLAARANLEGPIIKDRSSFNVSVRRTWMELITWPLMTAVNKKADTEWKGGYHFYDMNAKVDYSFTDRSRAYLSFYMGSDSYRNGEDSKDIHGEDRDFRWRWGNLIGSAGWNYLINRKLFATFTGGYTRYRSHIIQKQNAFVSSPDKNGQVYFQEGHYRSAMEDVNLRASFDYRPNVDHRIRMGSDYLFHLFR
;
A
#
# COMPACT_ATOMS: atom_id res chain seq x y z
N GLU A 1 -26.31 11.89 -7.62
CA GLU A 1 -26.03 11.10 -8.82
C GLU A 1 -24.81 10.22 -8.59
N TYR A 2 -24.71 9.13 -9.33
CA TYR A 2 -23.54 8.26 -9.30
C TYR A 2 -22.57 8.72 -10.39
N HIS A 3 -21.30 8.77 -10.06
CA HIS A 3 -20.23 9.11 -10.99
C HIS A 3 -19.19 7.98 -11.03
N GLY A 4 -18.77 7.62 -12.21
CA GLY A 4 -17.71 6.63 -12.42
C GLY A 4 -16.70 7.12 -13.43
N ASN A 5 -15.43 6.79 -13.19
CA ASN A 5 -14.34 7.08 -14.11
C ASN A 5 -13.44 5.86 -14.25
N ILE A 6 -13.09 5.54 -15.49
CA ILE A 6 -12.08 4.52 -15.80
C ILE A 6 -10.99 5.21 -16.61
N SER A 7 -9.76 5.06 -16.17
CA SER A 7 -8.56 5.57 -16.84
C SER A 7 -7.61 4.42 -17.10
N ILE A 8 -7.19 4.30 -18.35
CA ILE A 8 -6.24 3.29 -18.79
C ILE A 8 -5.02 4.01 -19.34
N GLY A 9 -3.91 3.89 -18.66
CA GLY A 9 -2.62 4.42 -19.06
C GLY A 9 -1.66 3.34 -19.49
N LEU A 10 -0.51 3.72 -20.00
CA LEU A 10 0.55 2.80 -20.46
C LEU A 10 1.02 1.87 -19.33
N LEU A 11 1.11 2.36 -18.10
CA LEU A 11 1.68 1.64 -16.97
C LEU A 11 0.65 1.10 -15.99
N ALA A 12 -0.55 1.70 -15.93
CA ALA A 12 -1.56 1.37 -14.92
C ALA A 12 -2.98 1.66 -15.42
N ALA A 13 -3.94 0.92 -14.87
CA ALA A 13 -5.35 1.25 -14.94
C ALA A 13 -5.88 1.70 -13.58
N ARG A 14 -6.87 2.57 -13.60
CA ARG A 14 -7.62 3.04 -12.45
C ARG A 14 -9.10 3.04 -12.77
N ALA A 15 -9.90 2.60 -11.81
CA ALA A 15 -11.34 2.78 -11.82
C ALA A 15 -11.77 3.49 -10.53
N ASN A 16 -12.72 4.39 -10.63
CA ASN A 16 -13.33 5.10 -9.51
C ASN A 16 -14.84 5.06 -9.65
N LEU A 17 -15.52 4.87 -8.54
CA LEU A 17 -16.97 4.93 -8.43
C LEU A 17 -17.34 5.69 -7.17
N GLU A 18 -18.23 6.68 -7.30
CA GLU A 18 -18.72 7.45 -6.19
C GLU A 18 -20.20 7.75 -6.35
N GLY A 19 -20.89 7.94 -5.24
CA GLY A 19 -22.29 8.27 -5.27
C GLY A 19 -22.93 8.31 -3.88
N PRO A 20 -24.21 8.71 -3.83
CA PRO A 20 -24.97 8.70 -2.60
C PRO A 20 -25.41 7.27 -2.23
N ILE A 21 -25.29 6.92 -0.95
CA ILE A 21 -25.94 5.70 -0.38
C ILE A 21 -27.35 6.10 0.05
N ILE A 22 -27.46 7.21 0.80
CA ILE A 22 -28.73 7.84 1.19
C ILE A 22 -28.65 9.27 0.72
N LYS A 23 -29.59 9.70 -0.11
CA LYS A 23 -29.66 11.05 -0.66
C LYS A 23 -29.54 12.09 0.45
N ASP A 24 -28.67 13.07 0.25
CA ASP A 24 -28.38 14.20 1.14
C ASP A 24 -27.83 13.82 2.53
N ARG A 25 -27.58 12.53 2.81
CA ARG A 25 -27.08 12.06 4.11
C ARG A 25 -25.79 11.28 4.06
N SER A 26 -25.62 10.42 3.06
CA SER A 26 -24.42 9.60 2.99
C SER A 26 -23.95 9.41 1.58
N SER A 27 -22.64 9.32 1.42
CA SER A 27 -21.97 9.08 0.16
C SER A 27 -20.83 8.08 0.34
N PHE A 28 -20.50 7.42 -0.75
CA PHE A 28 -19.32 6.57 -0.82
C PHE A 28 -18.43 6.98 -1.99
N ASN A 29 -17.16 6.66 -1.86
CA ASN A 29 -16.18 6.70 -2.93
C ASN A 29 -15.32 5.45 -2.83
N VAL A 30 -15.16 4.73 -3.94
CA VAL A 30 -14.29 3.56 -4.05
C VAL A 30 -13.41 3.74 -5.27
N SER A 31 -12.12 3.56 -5.11
CA SER A 31 -11.18 3.56 -6.22
C SER A 31 -10.24 2.37 -6.14
N VAL A 32 -9.94 1.78 -7.28
CA VAL A 32 -8.97 0.71 -7.43
C VAL A 32 -7.98 1.08 -8.51
N ARG A 33 -6.73 0.70 -8.32
CA ARG A 33 -5.65 0.92 -9.29
C ARG A 33 -4.75 -0.32 -9.33
N ARG A 34 -4.32 -0.68 -10.54
CA ARG A 34 -3.34 -1.75 -10.75
C ARG A 34 -2.37 -1.36 -11.86
N THR A 35 -1.09 -1.68 -11.68
CA THR A 35 -0.11 -1.63 -12.77
C THR A 35 -0.08 -2.94 -13.52
N TRP A 36 0.35 -2.87 -14.77
CA TRP A 36 0.63 -4.01 -15.64
C TRP A 36 1.98 -3.90 -16.35
N MET A 37 2.96 -3.32 -15.68
CA MET A 37 4.32 -3.19 -16.24
C MET A 37 4.88 -4.54 -16.71
N GLU A 38 4.52 -5.62 -16.03
CA GLU A 38 4.90 -6.98 -16.43
C GLU A 38 4.46 -7.35 -17.85
N LEU A 39 3.31 -6.85 -18.32
CA LEU A 39 2.85 -7.12 -19.69
C LEU A 39 3.70 -6.42 -20.75
N ILE A 40 4.33 -5.31 -20.40
CA ILE A 40 5.21 -4.56 -21.30
C ILE A 40 6.64 -5.09 -21.22
N THR A 41 7.11 -5.37 -20.02
CA THR A 41 8.49 -5.84 -19.79
C THR A 41 8.71 -7.29 -20.20
N TRP A 42 7.69 -8.15 -20.08
CA TRP A 42 7.79 -9.57 -20.41
C TRP A 42 8.23 -9.86 -21.85
N PRO A 43 7.64 -9.28 -22.92
CA PRO A 43 8.11 -9.52 -24.29
C PRO A 43 9.53 -9.01 -24.52
N LEU A 44 9.90 -7.87 -23.91
CA LEU A 44 11.24 -7.32 -23.98
C LEU A 44 12.27 -8.24 -23.32
N MET A 45 11.99 -8.70 -22.10
CA MET A 45 12.82 -9.66 -21.38
C MET A 45 12.98 -10.98 -22.15
N THR A 46 11.89 -11.48 -22.73
CA THR A 46 11.93 -12.69 -23.55
C THR A 46 12.84 -12.53 -24.77
N ALA A 47 12.83 -11.36 -25.41
CA ALA A 47 13.70 -11.07 -26.56
C ALA A 47 15.19 -10.96 -26.16
N VAL A 48 15.48 -10.35 -25.03
CA VAL A 48 16.84 -10.24 -24.48
C VAL A 48 17.37 -11.62 -24.07
N ASN A 49 16.58 -12.40 -23.33
CA ASN A 49 16.96 -13.71 -22.81
C ASN A 49 17.25 -14.74 -23.89
N LYS A 50 16.68 -14.59 -25.10
CA LYS A 50 16.99 -15.47 -26.24
C LYS A 50 18.44 -15.36 -26.73
N LYS A 51 19.07 -14.20 -26.53
CA LYS A 51 20.43 -13.90 -27.00
C LYS A 51 21.48 -13.89 -25.90
N ALA A 52 21.06 -13.92 -24.63
CA ALA A 52 21.95 -13.88 -23.50
C ALA A 52 22.28 -15.29 -22.98
N ASP A 53 23.43 -15.45 -22.33
CA ASP A 53 23.85 -16.69 -21.66
C ASP A 53 23.13 -16.87 -20.30
N THR A 54 22.44 -15.86 -19.85
CA THR A 54 21.66 -15.85 -18.62
C THR A 54 20.19 -15.54 -18.91
N GLU A 55 19.30 -16.05 -18.08
CA GLU A 55 17.87 -15.76 -18.14
C GLU A 55 17.48 -14.77 -17.05
N TRP A 56 17.22 -13.54 -17.44
CA TRP A 56 16.74 -12.49 -16.55
C TRP A 56 15.24 -12.64 -16.25
N LYS A 57 14.91 -12.60 -14.96
CA LYS A 57 13.54 -12.64 -14.44
C LYS A 57 13.29 -11.38 -13.64
N GLY A 58 12.58 -10.44 -14.21
CA GLY A 58 12.31 -9.18 -13.55
C GLY A 58 10.87 -8.74 -13.70
N GLY A 59 10.38 -8.00 -12.72
CA GLY A 59 9.04 -7.43 -12.78
C GLY A 59 8.70 -6.62 -11.54
N TYR A 60 7.83 -5.64 -11.77
CA TYR A 60 7.22 -4.86 -10.72
C TYR A 60 5.75 -4.65 -11.02
N HIS A 61 4.94 -4.92 -10.03
CA HIS A 61 3.52 -4.59 -10.08
C HIS A 61 3.04 -4.12 -8.71
N PHE A 62 2.05 -3.26 -8.73
CA PHE A 62 1.30 -2.92 -7.53
C PHE A 62 -0.19 -2.87 -7.81
N TYR A 63 -0.95 -3.04 -6.77
CA TYR A 63 -2.37 -2.72 -6.74
C TYR A 63 -2.70 -1.98 -5.47
N ASP A 64 -3.65 -1.07 -5.57
CA ASP A 64 -4.21 -0.38 -4.42
C ASP A 64 -5.72 -0.19 -4.55
N MET A 65 -6.34 -0.08 -3.39
CA MET A 65 -7.76 0.19 -3.24
C MET A 65 -7.97 1.22 -2.16
N ASN A 66 -8.80 2.20 -2.45
CA ASN A 66 -9.31 3.17 -1.49
C ASN A 66 -10.83 3.04 -1.41
N ALA A 67 -11.37 3.10 -0.22
CA ALA A 67 -12.80 3.19 0.02
C ALA A 67 -13.09 4.21 1.11
N LYS A 68 -14.10 5.02 0.93
CA LYS A 68 -14.55 6.00 1.91
C LYS A 68 -16.06 6.05 1.93
N VAL A 69 -16.61 6.14 3.12
CA VAL A 69 -18.03 6.39 3.36
C VAL A 69 -18.16 7.58 4.30
N ASP A 70 -18.98 8.51 3.94
CA ASP A 70 -19.33 9.67 4.75
C ASP A 70 -20.81 9.55 5.16
N TYR A 71 -21.12 9.93 6.40
CA TYR A 71 -22.48 9.95 6.91
C TYR A 71 -22.76 11.21 7.74
N SER A 72 -23.79 11.94 7.37
CA SER A 72 -24.30 13.10 8.10
C SER A 72 -25.49 12.68 8.97
N PHE A 73 -25.29 12.60 10.28
CA PHE A 73 -26.36 12.30 11.24
C PHE A 73 -27.33 13.46 11.35
N THR A 74 -26.76 14.66 11.41
CA THR A 74 -27.46 15.95 11.44
C THR A 74 -26.59 16.99 10.74
N ASP A 75 -27.10 18.20 10.55
CA ASP A 75 -26.32 19.35 10.02
C ASP A 75 -25.12 19.71 10.90
N ARG A 76 -25.09 19.22 12.15
CA ARG A 76 -24.02 19.46 13.12
C ARG A 76 -23.11 18.27 13.38
N SER A 77 -23.46 17.12 12.87
CA SER A 77 -22.77 15.86 13.17
C SER A 77 -22.54 15.05 11.92
N ARG A 78 -21.26 14.87 11.57
CA ARG A 78 -20.82 14.10 10.40
C ARG A 78 -19.69 13.17 10.79
N ALA A 79 -19.80 11.91 10.38
CA ALA A 79 -18.73 10.93 10.51
C ALA A 79 -18.28 10.41 9.16
N TYR A 80 -17.07 9.87 9.12
CA TYR A 80 -16.57 9.14 7.97
C TYR A 80 -15.83 7.88 8.41
N LEU A 81 -15.82 6.92 7.53
CA LEU A 81 -14.97 5.74 7.60
C LEU A 81 -14.18 5.67 6.31
N SER A 82 -12.86 5.49 6.40
CA SER A 82 -12.02 5.30 5.24
C SER A 82 -11.12 4.09 5.39
N PHE A 83 -10.84 3.46 4.27
CA PHE A 83 -10.04 2.27 4.16
C PHE A 83 -9.08 2.42 2.97
N TYR A 84 -7.82 2.05 3.18
CA TYR A 84 -6.81 1.93 2.14
C TYR A 84 -6.11 0.60 2.27
N MET A 85 -5.90 -0.05 1.16
CA MET A 85 -5.07 -1.24 1.05
C MET A 85 -4.19 -1.10 -0.20
N GLY A 86 -2.88 -1.31 -0.04
CA GLY A 86 -1.93 -1.34 -1.14
C GLY A 86 -0.95 -2.48 -0.97
N SER A 87 -0.53 -3.07 -2.09
CA SER A 87 0.50 -4.10 -2.11
C SER A 87 1.36 -3.96 -3.35
N ASP A 88 2.65 -4.03 -3.13
CA ASP A 88 3.70 -3.94 -4.13
C ASP A 88 4.46 -5.25 -4.17
N SER A 89 4.91 -5.63 -5.36
CA SER A 89 5.73 -6.81 -5.58
C SER A 89 6.83 -6.48 -6.59
N TYR A 90 8.05 -6.63 -6.16
CA TYR A 90 9.25 -6.51 -6.98
C TYR A 90 9.97 -7.83 -7.05
N ARG A 91 10.39 -8.22 -8.24
CA ARG A 91 11.23 -9.39 -8.47
C ARG A 91 12.38 -9.00 -9.38
N ASN A 92 13.58 -9.47 -9.02
CA ASN A 92 14.76 -9.40 -9.86
C ASN A 92 15.52 -10.72 -9.69
N GLY A 93 15.69 -11.46 -10.76
CA GLY A 93 16.38 -12.75 -10.76
C GLY A 93 17.21 -12.92 -12.02
N GLU A 94 18.19 -13.78 -11.93
CA GLU A 94 19.07 -14.18 -12.99
C GLU A 94 19.35 -15.67 -12.81
N ASP A 95 19.00 -16.48 -13.81
CA ASP A 95 19.33 -17.90 -13.85
C ASP A 95 20.41 -18.10 -14.93
N SER A 96 21.48 -18.76 -14.58
CA SER A 96 22.50 -19.15 -15.56
C SER A 96 22.00 -20.26 -16.45
N LYS A 97 22.33 -20.23 -17.73
CA LYS A 97 22.10 -21.34 -18.65
C LYS A 97 23.21 -22.39 -18.59
N ASP A 98 24.30 -22.07 -17.91
CA ASP A 98 25.39 -23.01 -17.64
C ASP A 98 25.10 -23.82 -16.37
N ILE A 99 25.36 -25.14 -16.39
CA ILE A 99 25.19 -26.05 -15.27
C ILE A 99 26.07 -25.65 -14.06
N HIS A 100 27.16 -24.92 -14.32
CA HIS A 100 28.11 -24.45 -13.31
C HIS A 100 27.92 -22.96 -13.00
N GLY A 101 26.83 -22.35 -13.49
CA GLY A 101 26.55 -20.96 -13.29
C GLY A 101 25.93 -20.62 -11.93
N GLU A 102 25.77 -19.37 -11.70
CA GLU A 102 25.17 -18.84 -10.48
C GLU A 102 23.74 -18.38 -10.76
N ASP A 103 22.80 -18.83 -9.95
CA ASP A 103 21.41 -18.38 -9.98
C ASP A 103 21.14 -17.44 -8.82
N ARG A 104 20.44 -16.35 -9.09
CA ARG A 104 20.02 -15.38 -8.09
C ARG A 104 18.55 -15.05 -8.26
N ASP A 105 17.78 -15.05 -7.17
CA ASP A 105 16.37 -14.63 -7.17
C ASP A 105 16.12 -13.75 -5.95
N PHE A 106 15.85 -12.49 -6.19
CA PHE A 106 15.47 -11.51 -5.21
C PHE A 106 14.00 -11.15 -5.37
N ARG A 107 13.23 -11.32 -4.32
CA ARG A 107 11.81 -10.97 -4.27
C ARG A 107 11.55 -10.06 -3.09
N TRP A 108 10.90 -8.97 -3.32
CA TRP A 108 10.46 -8.05 -2.29
C TRP A 108 8.97 -7.76 -2.45
N ARG A 109 8.21 -8.08 -1.41
CA ARG A 109 6.80 -7.74 -1.30
C ARG A 109 6.60 -6.85 -0.11
N TRP A 110 5.88 -5.76 -0.30
CA TRP A 110 5.48 -4.90 0.79
C TRP A 110 4.06 -4.41 0.58
N GLY A 111 3.42 -3.96 1.67
CA GLY A 111 2.06 -3.47 1.59
C GLY A 111 1.63 -2.76 2.83
N ASN A 112 0.60 -1.93 2.64
CA ASN A 112 -0.03 -1.14 3.67
C ASN A 112 -1.52 -1.48 3.76
N LEU A 113 -2.02 -1.47 4.99
CA LEU A 113 -3.43 -1.47 5.29
C LEU A 113 -3.69 -0.32 6.25
N ILE A 114 -4.62 0.57 5.89
CA ILE A 114 -4.97 1.73 6.71
C ILE A 114 -6.49 1.77 6.84
N GLY A 115 -6.95 1.81 8.08
CA GLY A 115 -8.34 2.09 8.41
C GLY A 115 -8.41 3.36 9.24
N SER A 116 -9.32 4.28 8.92
CA SER A 116 -9.54 5.44 9.77
C SER A 116 -11.02 5.78 9.87
N ALA A 117 -11.40 6.24 11.06
CA ALA A 117 -12.72 6.77 11.35
C ALA A 117 -12.57 8.17 11.90
N GLY A 118 -13.44 9.06 11.49
CA GLY A 118 -13.48 10.41 12.02
C GLY A 118 -14.91 10.86 12.28
N TRP A 119 -15.06 11.67 13.30
CA TRP A 119 -16.32 12.27 13.68
C TRP A 119 -16.13 13.76 13.94
N ASN A 120 -16.87 14.57 13.21
CA ASN A 120 -16.93 16.03 13.32
C ASN A 120 -18.25 16.39 13.97
N TYR A 121 -18.19 17.19 15.04
CA TYR A 121 -19.36 17.57 15.79
C TYR A 121 -19.35 19.06 16.17
N LEU A 122 -20.35 19.80 15.68
CA LEU A 122 -20.60 21.18 16.08
C LEU A 122 -21.42 21.17 17.37
N ILE A 123 -20.74 21.18 18.52
CA ILE A 123 -21.38 21.13 19.84
C ILE A 123 -22.31 22.32 20.02
N ASN A 124 -21.83 23.51 19.69
CA ASN A 124 -22.63 24.75 19.66
C ASN A 124 -22.01 25.74 18.66
N ARG A 125 -22.58 26.92 18.51
CA ARG A 125 -22.12 27.95 17.54
C ARG A 125 -20.67 28.41 17.75
N LYS A 126 -20.08 28.11 18.91
CA LYS A 126 -18.73 28.56 19.29
C LYS A 126 -17.74 27.42 19.44
N LEU A 127 -18.19 26.17 19.53
CA LEU A 127 -17.35 25.00 19.84
C LEU A 127 -17.56 23.89 18.81
N PHE A 128 -16.49 23.56 18.12
CA PHE A 128 -16.40 22.46 17.17
C PHE A 128 -15.42 21.41 17.69
N ALA A 129 -15.80 20.15 17.63
CA ALA A 129 -14.97 19.01 18.03
C ALA A 129 -14.72 18.09 16.84
N THR A 130 -13.51 17.57 16.76
CA THR A 130 -13.10 16.54 15.80
C THR A 130 -12.43 15.38 16.56
N PHE A 131 -12.94 14.19 16.35
CA PHE A 131 -12.36 12.95 16.84
C PHE A 131 -11.90 12.11 15.64
N THR A 132 -10.69 11.59 15.70
CA THR A 132 -10.16 10.73 14.65
C THR A 132 -9.47 9.54 15.29
N GLY A 133 -9.78 8.35 14.80
CA GLY A 133 -9.08 7.12 15.13
C GLY A 133 -8.54 6.47 13.86
N GLY A 134 -7.36 5.90 13.93
CA GLY A 134 -6.72 5.25 12.80
C GLY A 134 -5.94 4.01 13.23
N TYR A 135 -5.93 3.04 12.33
CA TYR A 135 -5.07 1.87 12.38
C TYR A 135 -4.28 1.78 11.09
N THR A 136 -2.98 1.61 11.21
CA THR A 136 -2.08 1.41 10.06
C THR A 136 -1.28 0.15 10.29
N ARG A 137 -1.14 -0.66 9.25
CA ARG A 137 -0.27 -1.83 9.24
C ARG A 137 0.58 -1.83 7.99
N TYR A 138 1.88 -1.83 8.16
CA TYR A 138 2.87 -2.07 7.12
C TYR A 138 3.45 -3.48 7.29
N ARG A 139 3.66 -4.18 6.18
CA ARG A 139 4.38 -5.46 6.13
C ARG A 139 5.35 -5.44 4.97
N SER A 140 6.54 -5.97 5.22
CA SER A 140 7.59 -6.17 4.22
C SER A 140 8.13 -7.60 4.33
N HIS A 141 8.31 -8.23 3.19
CA HIS A 141 8.87 -9.57 3.08
C HIS A 141 9.87 -9.61 1.93
N ILE A 142 11.13 -9.83 2.26
CA ILE A 142 12.22 -10.00 1.32
C ILE A 142 12.62 -11.46 1.34
N ILE A 143 12.75 -12.06 0.15
CA ILE A 143 13.29 -13.40 -0.08
C ILE A 143 14.47 -13.22 -1.02
N GLN A 144 15.63 -13.71 -0.60
CA GLN A 144 16.84 -13.75 -1.40
C GLN A 144 17.30 -15.19 -1.51
N LYS A 145 17.46 -15.67 -2.73
CA LYS A 145 17.97 -17.02 -3.03
C LYS A 145 19.20 -16.88 -3.92
N GLN A 146 20.20 -17.65 -3.63
CA GLN A 146 21.43 -17.75 -4.40
C GLN A 146 21.89 -19.19 -4.46
N ASN A 147 22.12 -19.69 -5.65
CA ASN A 147 22.75 -20.97 -5.93
C ASN A 147 24.06 -20.68 -6.62
N ALA A 148 25.15 -21.25 -6.14
CA ALA A 148 26.43 -21.13 -6.80
C ALA A 148 27.10 -22.49 -6.85
N PHE A 149 27.64 -22.85 -8.03
CA PHE A 149 28.48 -24.02 -8.17
C PHE A 149 29.94 -23.64 -7.86
N VAL A 150 30.52 -24.25 -6.86
CA VAL A 150 31.93 -24.06 -6.52
C VAL A 150 32.71 -25.28 -6.94
N SER A 151 33.61 -25.13 -7.91
CA SER A 151 34.55 -26.17 -8.29
C SER A 151 35.63 -26.34 -7.20
N SER A 152 35.72 -27.54 -6.62
CA SER A 152 36.77 -27.88 -5.67
C SER A 152 37.98 -28.47 -6.42
N PRO A 153 39.21 -28.27 -5.94
CA PRO A 153 40.41 -28.92 -6.48
C PRO A 153 40.35 -30.46 -6.54
N ASP A 154 39.53 -31.06 -5.68
CA ASP A 154 39.33 -32.51 -5.58
C ASP A 154 38.33 -33.10 -6.59
N LYS A 155 37.96 -32.34 -7.65
CA LYS A 155 37.03 -32.75 -8.73
C LYS A 155 35.57 -33.01 -8.30
N ASN A 156 35.22 -32.87 -7.06
CA ASN A 156 33.83 -32.93 -6.60
C ASN A 156 33.29 -31.52 -6.45
N GLY A 157 32.67 -30.98 -7.50
CA GLY A 157 31.98 -29.70 -7.41
C GLY A 157 30.84 -29.73 -6.36
N GLN A 158 30.74 -28.70 -5.58
CA GLN A 158 29.67 -28.56 -4.58
C GLN A 158 28.75 -27.43 -4.99
N VAL A 159 27.46 -27.67 -4.87
CA VAL A 159 26.45 -26.61 -5.04
C VAL A 159 26.18 -25.99 -3.68
N TYR A 160 26.43 -24.70 -3.56
CA TYR A 160 26.05 -23.93 -2.40
C TYR A 160 24.67 -23.32 -2.63
N PHE A 161 23.76 -23.59 -1.71
CA PHE A 161 22.45 -23.00 -1.68
C PHE A 161 22.34 -22.07 -0.48
N GLN A 162 22.03 -20.79 -0.72
CA GLN A 162 21.75 -19.81 0.32
C GLN A 162 20.35 -19.24 0.13
N GLU A 163 19.53 -19.30 1.16
CA GLU A 163 18.21 -18.69 1.18
C GLU A 163 18.07 -17.81 2.43
N GLY A 164 17.72 -16.54 2.21
CA GLY A 164 17.47 -15.57 3.26
C GLY A 164 16.03 -15.08 3.21
N HIS A 165 15.37 -15.04 4.36
CA HIS A 165 14.04 -14.48 4.53
C HIS A 165 14.08 -13.36 5.56
N TYR A 166 13.67 -12.16 5.14
CA TYR A 166 13.54 -10.99 6.01
C TYR A 166 12.07 -10.58 6.06
N ARG A 167 11.51 -10.57 7.24
CA ARG A 167 10.13 -10.13 7.48
C ARG A 167 10.14 -8.98 8.47
N SER A 168 9.38 -7.95 8.16
CA SER A 168 9.19 -6.81 9.04
C SER A 168 7.73 -6.41 9.01
N ALA A 169 7.19 -6.07 10.16
CA ALA A 169 5.86 -5.53 10.29
C ALA A 169 5.85 -4.37 11.29
N MET A 170 5.07 -3.35 10.98
CA MET A 170 4.81 -2.21 11.85
C MET A 170 3.30 -2.00 11.91
N GLU A 171 2.78 -1.86 13.09
CA GLU A 171 1.37 -1.60 13.33
C GLU A 171 1.24 -0.38 14.22
N ASP A 172 0.39 0.56 13.81
CA ASP A 172 0.15 1.80 14.53
C ASP A 172 -1.33 1.96 14.82
N VAL A 173 -1.63 2.39 16.02
CA VAL A 173 -2.96 2.87 16.40
C VAL A 173 -2.82 4.33 16.82
N ASN A 174 -3.57 5.20 16.19
CA ASN A 174 -3.61 6.59 16.57
C ASN A 174 -5.03 7.01 16.98
N LEU A 175 -5.10 7.85 18.01
CA LEU A 175 -6.33 8.48 18.46
C LEU A 175 -6.08 9.96 18.65
N ARG A 176 -6.93 10.78 18.06
CA ARG A 176 -6.84 12.24 18.15
C ARG A 176 -8.18 12.83 18.54
N ALA A 177 -8.15 13.75 19.49
CA ALA A 177 -9.27 14.62 19.80
C ALA A 177 -8.83 16.08 19.67
N SER A 178 -9.59 16.89 18.96
CA SER A 178 -9.31 18.31 18.82
C SER A 178 -10.57 19.14 18.96
N PHE A 179 -10.42 20.31 19.56
CA PHE A 179 -11.50 21.26 19.83
C PHE A 179 -11.10 22.63 19.29
N ASP A 180 -12.00 23.27 18.59
CA ASP A 180 -11.87 24.63 18.07
C ASP A 180 -12.95 25.48 18.75
N TYR A 181 -12.53 26.34 19.67
CA TYR A 181 -13.41 27.21 20.43
C TYR A 181 -13.26 28.67 20.00
N ARG A 182 -14.37 29.28 19.61
CA ARG A 182 -14.45 30.67 19.18
C ARG A 182 -15.45 31.40 20.07
N PRO A 183 -15.01 31.96 21.20
CA PRO A 183 -15.90 32.69 22.12
C PRO A 183 -16.51 33.95 21.48
N ASN A 184 -15.74 34.63 20.63
CA ASN A 184 -16.12 35.81 19.88
C ASN A 184 -15.39 35.88 18.53
N VAL A 185 -15.52 36.94 17.76
CA VAL A 185 -14.92 37.10 16.43
C VAL A 185 -13.41 37.29 16.47
N ASP A 186 -12.87 37.81 17.57
CA ASP A 186 -11.47 38.19 17.72
C ASP A 186 -10.60 37.04 18.31
N HIS A 187 -11.23 36.06 18.98
CA HIS A 187 -10.52 35.03 19.69
C HIS A 187 -10.84 33.64 19.15
N ARG A 188 -9.79 32.86 18.91
CA ARG A 188 -9.88 31.46 18.53
C ARG A 188 -8.89 30.64 19.36
N ILE A 189 -9.40 29.67 20.08
CA ILE A 189 -8.62 28.76 20.92
C ILE A 189 -8.72 27.36 20.31
N ARG A 190 -7.58 26.75 20.00
CA ARG A 190 -7.49 25.35 19.58
C ARG A 190 -6.76 24.55 20.63
N MET A 191 -7.34 23.42 21.00
CA MET A 191 -6.74 22.47 21.92
C MET A 191 -6.97 21.06 21.40
N GLY A 192 -6.06 20.13 21.71
CA GLY A 192 -6.19 18.76 21.27
C GLY A 192 -5.20 17.86 21.99
N SER A 193 -5.40 16.59 21.83
CA SER A 193 -4.53 15.54 22.29
C SER A 193 -4.42 14.47 21.21
N ASP A 194 -3.20 13.96 21.06
CA ASP A 194 -2.87 12.83 20.20
C ASP A 194 -2.30 11.70 21.04
N TYR A 195 -2.77 10.50 20.78
CA TYR A 195 -2.20 9.27 21.32
C TYR A 195 -1.78 8.38 20.17
N LEU A 196 -0.53 7.94 20.19
CA LEU A 196 0.06 7.09 19.16
C LEU A 196 0.73 5.90 19.81
N PHE A 197 0.30 4.71 19.41
CA PHE A 197 0.87 3.44 19.85
C PHE A 197 1.51 2.73 18.66
N HIS A 198 2.79 2.38 18.80
CA HIS A 198 3.57 1.67 17.79
C HIS A 198 3.89 0.25 18.24
N LEU A 199 3.71 -0.71 17.34
CA LEU A 199 4.13 -2.09 17.52
C LEU A 199 5.03 -2.51 16.35
N PHE A 200 6.26 -2.90 16.65
CA PHE A 200 7.23 -3.42 15.68
C PHE A 200 7.38 -4.94 15.85
N ARG A 201 7.44 -5.65 14.72
CA ARG A 201 7.65 -7.10 14.66
C ARG A 201 8.63 -7.49 13.56
#